data_d6e9312e5a5658fe8f8d3d8e1dab6659
#
_entry.id   d6e9312e5a5658fe8f8d3d8e1dab6659
#
_cell.length_a   1.000
_cell.length_b   1.000
_cell.length_c   1.000
_cell.angle_alpha   90.00
_cell.angle_beta   90.00
_cell.angle_gamma   90.00
#
_symmetry.space_group_name_H-M   'P 1'
#
loop_
_entity.id
_entity.type
_entity.pdbx_description
1 polymer ?
#
loop_
_entity_poly.entity_id
_entity_poly.type
_entity_poly.pdbx_seq_one_letter_code
_entity_poly.pdbx_strand_id
1 'polypeptide(L)'
;MTVTEQKIILYLVSQIHKDDDDFKMYSLPIQHFYELLGYRGSPKYSEMRDITRNLIKKILEIKEGKKLKQMSWISYVEYDEHSGRVYLSFDPRLKPYLLQLKKEFTTYRLKNVMELKSGYSIRIYEILKRWQFINDVKIPLDELRKMVGATDKYLEKRVLAPAQKEITEKTDLSFEYKEVKSGRKVVAIRFFIRERPMGEASVISEIPHETSGIDVLYSPFLSRFCRARPAAAAKGVRKDRGAGATSVRRGLAR
;
A
#
# COMPACT_ATOMS: atom_id res chain seq x y z
N MET A 1 5.63 3.01 2.97
CA MET A 1 4.27 2.78 3.48
C MET A 1 4.10 1.31 3.82
N THR A 2 3.48 1.00 4.94
CA THR A 2 3.03 -0.37 5.27
C THR A 2 1.76 -0.69 4.47
N VAL A 3 1.38 -1.97 4.41
CA VAL A 3 0.12 -2.39 3.75
C VAL A 3 -1.08 -1.74 4.42
N THR A 4 -1.08 -1.67 5.74
CA THR A 4 -2.13 -1.03 6.54
C THR A 4 -2.26 0.46 6.22
N GLU A 5 -1.15 1.21 6.20
CA GLU A 5 -1.14 2.62 5.81
C GLU A 5 -1.65 2.82 4.38
N GLN A 6 -1.27 1.93 3.45
CA GLN A 6 -1.74 1.97 2.07
C GLN A 6 -3.26 1.76 1.98
N LYS A 7 -3.80 0.80 2.71
CA LYS A 7 -5.25 0.53 2.76
C LYS A 7 -6.04 1.72 3.32
N ILE A 8 -5.53 2.40 4.35
CA ILE A 8 -6.17 3.63 4.87
C ILE A 8 -6.26 4.68 3.76
N ILE A 9 -5.16 4.94 3.06
CA ILE A 9 -5.16 5.93 1.96
C ILE A 9 -6.13 5.52 0.86
N LEU A 10 -6.15 4.25 0.45
CA LEU A 10 -7.06 3.76 -0.59
C LEU A 10 -8.53 3.86 -0.15
N TYR A 11 -8.83 3.58 1.11
CA TYR A 11 -10.15 3.80 1.67
C TYR A 11 -10.56 5.28 1.62
N LEU A 12 -9.69 6.19 2.04
CA LEU A 12 -9.99 7.62 1.99
C LEU A 12 -10.16 8.12 0.55
N VAL A 13 -9.33 7.64 -0.38
CA VAL A 13 -9.46 7.98 -1.81
C VAL A 13 -10.79 7.49 -2.38
N SER A 14 -11.29 6.34 -1.93
CA SER A 14 -12.59 5.82 -2.37
C SER A 14 -13.78 6.67 -1.94
N GLN A 15 -13.59 7.53 -0.93
CA GLN A 15 -14.62 8.47 -0.46
C GLN A 15 -14.63 9.79 -1.26
N ILE A 16 -13.69 9.99 -2.17
CA ILE A 16 -13.65 11.17 -3.04
C ILE A 16 -14.62 10.97 -4.20
N HIS A 17 -15.54 11.90 -4.37
CA HIS A 17 -16.45 11.92 -5.50
C HIS A 17 -15.87 12.74 -6.67
N LYS A 18 -16.27 12.39 -7.89
CA LYS A 18 -15.79 13.07 -9.11
C LYS A 18 -16.12 14.58 -9.14
N ASP A 19 -17.18 14.95 -8.46
CA ASP A 19 -17.70 16.33 -8.41
C ASP A 19 -17.20 17.09 -7.17
N ASP A 20 -16.37 16.48 -6.33
CA ASP A 20 -15.79 17.17 -5.18
C ASP A 20 -14.76 18.21 -5.66
N ASP A 21 -14.97 19.46 -5.26
CA ASP A 21 -14.06 20.58 -5.53
C ASP A 21 -13.02 20.75 -4.42
N ASP A 22 -13.28 20.18 -3.24
CA ASP A 22 -12.38 20.20 -2.09
C ASP A 22 -12.41 18.89 -1.31
N PHE A 23 -11.38 18.67 -0.49
CA PHE A 23 -11.38 17.58 0.46
C PHE A 23 -12.37 17.85 1.59
N LYS A 24 -13.12 16.83 1.94
CA LYS A 24 -13.97 16.79 3.13
C LYS A 24 -13.17 16.23 4.30
N MET A 25 -13.68 16.40 5.48
CA MET A 25 -13.27 15.59 6.63
C MET A 25 -13.99 14.23 6.51
N TYR A 26 -13.19 13.19 6.28
CA TYR A 26 -13.70 11.82 6.14
C TYR A 26 -13.86 11.21 7.52
N SER A 27 -15.01 10.62 7.80
CA SER A 27 -15.28 9.98 9.08
C SER A 27 -15.72 8.54 8.91
N LEU A 28 -15.26 7.67 9.80
CA LEU A 28 -15.71 6.28 9.84
C LEU A 28 -15.81 5.79 11.28
N PRO A 29 -16.69 4.78 11.55
CA PRO A 29 -16.76 4.15 12.87
C PRO A 29 -15.38 3.59 13.28
N ILE A 30 -15.02 3.77 14.54
CA ILE A 30 -13.73 3.28 15.08
C ILE A 30 -13.59 1.77 14.92
N GLN A 31 -14.69 1.03 15.13
CA GLN A 31 -14.70 -0.42 14.91
C GLN A 31 -14.35 -0.76 13.46
N HIS A 32 -14.97 -0.08 12.49
CA HIS A 32 -14.71 -0.28 11.07
C HIS A 32 -13.26 0.10 10.71
N PHE A 33 -12.74 1.20 11.26
CA PHE A 33 -11.34 1.57 11.07
C PHE A 33 -10.39 0.48 11.61
N TYR A 34 -10.69 -0.10 12.76
CA TYR A 34 -9.90 -1.18 13.38
C TYR A 34 -9.90 -2.45 12.51
N GLU A 35 -11.04 -2.85 11.97
CA GLU A 35 -11.18 -3.98 11.04
C GLU A 35 -10.44 -3.73 9.72
N LEU A 36 -10.50 -2.52 9.18
CA LEU A 36 -9.80 -2.09 7.97
C LEU A 36 -8.28 -2.19 8.13
N LEU A 37 -7.77 -2.00 9.34
CA LEU A 37 -6.38 -2.23 9.70
C LEU A 37 -5.99 -3.72 9.75
N GLY A 38 -6.97 -4.62 9.65
CA GLY A 38 -6.79 -6.07 9.71
C GLY A 38 -6.82 -6.67 11.11
N TYR A 39 -7.30 -5.90 12.09
CA TYR A 39 -7.49 -6.34 13.47
C TYR A 39 -8.89 -6.90 13.69
N ARG A 40 -9.04 -7.74 14.71
CA ARG A 40 -10.32 -8.31 15.12
C ARG A 40 -10.56 -8.06 16.61
N GLY A 41 -11.84 -8.02 17.00
CA GLY A 41 -12.24 -7.79 18.38
C GLY A 41 -12.41 -6.31 18.70
N SER A 42 -12.33 -5.97 19.99
CA SER A 42 -12.53 -4.59 20.45
C SER A 42 -11.38 -3.66 20.03
N PRO A 43 -11.70 -2.46 19.54
CA PRO A 43 -10.70 -1.50 19.11
C PRO A 43 -9.72 -1.11 20.23
N LYS A 44 -8.41 -1.15 19.90
CA LYS A 44 -7.35 -0.68 20.77
C LYS A 44 -6.84 0.68 20.28
N TYR A 45 -7.27 1.73 20.93
CA TYR A 45 -6.95 3.10 20.54
C TYR A 45 -5.45 3.41 20.48
N SER A 46 -4.64 2.79 21.36
CA SER A 46 -3.18 2.97 21.33
C SER A 46 -2.58 2.49 20.02
N GLU A 47 -2.96 1.30 19.55
CA GLU A 47 -2.45 0.73 18.30
C GLU A 47 -2.88 1.59 17.09
N MET A 48 -4.14 2.01 17.06
CA MET A 48 -4.66 2.87 15.98
C MET A 48 -3.95 4.23 15.96
N ARG A 49 -3.75 4.85 17.14
CA ARG A 49 -3.03 6.12 17.26
C ARG A 49 -1.58 6.03 16.76
N ASP A 50 -0.90 4.92 17.00
CA ASP A 50 0.46 4.75 16.50
C ASP A 50 0.51 4.62 14.97
N ILE A 51 -0.46 3.92 14.36
CA ILE A 51 -0.55 3.79 12.91
C ILE A 51 -0.84 5.16 12.27
N THR A 52 -1.83 5.89 12.77
CA THR A 52 -2.19 7.20 12.21
C THR A 52 -1.11 8.26 12.46
N ARG A 53 -0.42 8.23 13.60
CA ARG A 53 0.75 9.07 13.86
C ARG A 53 1.88 8.80 12.86
N ASN A 54 2.13 7.53 12.54
CA ASN A 54 3.11 7.17 11.52
C ASN A 54 2.67 7.59 10.12
N LEU A 55 1.37 7.57 9.83
CA LEU A 55 0.82 8.00 8.55
C LEU A 55 0.93 9.52 8.37
N ILE A 56 0.65 10.32 9.40
CA ILE A 56 0.85 11.79 9.38
C ILE A 56 2.32 12.13 9.14
N LYS A 57 3.25 11.42 9.78
CA LYS A 57 4.70 11.62 9.60
C LYS A 57 5.22 11.16 8.24
N LYS A 58 4.39 10.51 7.44
CA LYS A 58 4.80 9.96 6.13
C LYS A 58 4.85 11.07 5.09
N ILE A 59 6.07 11.44 4.71
CA ILE A 59 6.29 12.45 3.70
C ILE A 59 6.15 11.85 2.30
N LEU A 60 5.38 12.55 1.49
CA LEU A 60 5.23 12.36 0.07
C LEU A 60 6.14 13.34 -0.66
N GLU A 61 6.98 12.85 -1.54
CA GLU A 61 7.85 13.67 -2.38
C GLU A 61 7.39 13.65 -3.83
N ILE A 62 7.13 14.79 -4.40
CA ILE A 62 6.72 14.96 -5.80
C ILE A 62 7.75 15.79 -6.52
N LYS A 63 8.38 15.22 -7.53
CA LYS A 63 9.32 15.91 -8.39
C LYS A 63 8.64 16.34 -9.69
N GLU A 64 8.53 17.63 -9.90
CA GLU A 64 8.00 18.26 -11.11
C GLU A 64 9.12 19.10 -11.77
N GLY A 65 9.73 18.55 -12.80
CA GLY A 65 10.89 19.16 -13.42
C GLY A 65 12.04 19.40 -12.42
N LYS A 66 12.37 20.65 -12.16
CA LYS A 66 13.39 21.06 -11.17
C LYS A 66 12.84 21.31 -9.76
N LYS A 67 11.51 21.24 -9.57
CA LYS A 67 10.87 21.49 -8.27
C LYS A 67 10.67 20.18 -7.52
N LEU A 68 11.04 20.15 -6.24
CA LEU A 68 10.74 19.08 -5.30
C LEU A 68 9.71 19.61 -4.29
N LYS A 69 8.55 18.94 -4.23
CA LYS A 69 7.50 19.23 -3.27
C LYS A 69 7.47 18.13 -2.21
N GLN A 70 7.38 18.50 -0.95
CA GLN A 70 7.24 17.57 0.17
C GLN A 70 5.99 17.93 0.96
N MET A 71 5.14 16.94 1.25
CA MET A 71 3.90 17.09 1.99
C MET A 71 3.50 15.78 2.67
N SER A 72 2.59 15.83 3.63
CA SER A 72 2.02 14.61 4.23
C SER A 72 0.89 14.05 3.37
N TRP A 73 0.56 12.78 3.57
CA TRP A 73 -0.67 12.21 3.03
C TRP A 73 -1.89 12.71 3.80
N ILE A 74 -1.80 12.68 5.12
CA ILE A 74 -2.87 13.05 6.05
C ILE A 74 -2.36 14.21 6.89
N SER A 75 -3.14 15.29 6.95
CA SER A 75 -2.83 16.49 7.74
C SER A 75 -3.47 16.48 9.12
N TYR A 76 -4.54 15.72 9.29
CA TYR A 76 -5.34 15.72 10.51
C TYR A 76 -5.96 14.34 10.80
N VAL A 77 -5.96 13.95 12.07
CA VAL A 77 -6.67 12.78 12.60
C VAL A 77 -7.23 13.13 13.96
N GLU A 78 -8.52 12.85 14.17
CA GLU A 78 -9.22 13.03 15.43
C GLU A 78 -9.97 11.76 15.79
N TYR A 79 -9.87 11.34 17.03
CA TYR A 79 -10.63 10.24 17.59
C TYR A 79 -11.67 10.81 18.55
N ASP A 80 -12.93 10.72 18.17
CA ASP A 80 -14.05 11.05 19.05
C ASP A 80 -14.56 9.76 19.69
N GLU A 81 -14.13 9.53 20.92
CA GLU A 81 -14.52 8.35 21.68
C GLU A 81 -16.00 8.39 22.07
N HIS A 82 -16.59 9.59 22.17
CA HIS A 82 -18.00 9.76 22.53
C HIS A 82 -18.92 9.32 21.38
N SER A 83 -18.63 9.73 20.17
CA SER A 83 -19.39 9.30 18.97
C SER A 83 -18.91 7.95 18.41
N GLY A 84 -17.80 7.40 18.92
CA GLY A 84 -17.21 6.18 18.41
C GLY A 84 -16.69 6.30 16.97
N ARG A 85 -16.23 7.49 16.57
CA ARG A 85 -15.77 7.78 15.21
C ARG A 85 -14.32 8.28 15.18
N VAL A 86 -13.65 8.02 14.07
CA VAL A 86 -12.37 8.62 13.71
C VAL A 86 -12.57 9.52 12.48
N TYR A 87 -11.97 10.69 12.53
CA TYR A 87 -12.00 11.69 11.46
C TYR A 87 -10.61 11.85 10.90
N LEU A 88 -10.51 11.89 9.56
CA LEU A 88 -9.24 12.05 8.86
C LEU A 88 -9.38 13.07 7.73
N SER A 89 -8.32 13.83 7.47
CA SER A 89 -8.28 14.77 6.35
C SER A 89 -6.97 14.64 5.58
N PHE A 90 -7.05 14.68 4.25
CA PHE A 90 -5.87 14.79 3.39
C PHE A 90 -5.16 16.13 3.57
N ASP A 91 -3.87 16.18 3.27
CA ASP A 91 -3.16 17.45 3.09
C ASP A 91 -3.81 18.23 1.93
N PRO A 92 -4.24 19.50 2.11
CA PRO A 92 -4.90 20.28 1.06
C PRO A 92 -4.07 20.42 -0.21
N ARG A 93 -2.74 20.33 -0.11
CA ARG A 93 -1.83 20.39 -1.25
C ARG A 93 -1.90 19.18 -2.17
N LEU A 94 -2.61 18.11 -1.74
CA LEU A 94 -2.88 16.94 -2.56
C LEU A 94 -4.03 17.13 -3.55
N LYS A 95 -4.82 18.22 -3.46
CA LYS A 95 -5.95 18.50 -4.37
C LYS A 95 -5.61 18.33 -5.86
N PRO A 96 -4.53 18.93 -6.40
CA PRO A 96 -4.19 18.79 -7.82
C PRO A 96 -3.93 17.36 -8.24
N TYR A 97 -3.58 16.49 -7.29
CA TYR A 97 -3.17 15.12 -7.53
C TYR A 97 -4.28 14.08 -7.26
N LEU A 98 -5.31 14.46 -6.51
CA LEU A 98 -6.40 13.54 -6.15
C LEU A 98 -7.77 13.98 -6.67
N LEU A 99 -8.07 15.31 -6.75
CA LEU A 99 -9.36 15.83 -7.19
C LEU A 99 -9.38 16.23 -8.67
N GLN A 100 -8.27 16.71 -9.21
CA GLN A 100 -8.24 17.29 -10.57
C GLN A 100 -7.97 16.27 -11.68
N LEU A 101 -7.83 15.01 -11.38
CA LEU A 101 -7.48 13.96 -12.33
C LEU A 101 -8.72 13.42 -13.10
N LYS A 102 -9.69 14.26 -13.43
CA LYS A 102 -10.99 13.90 -14.02
C LYS A 102 -10.94 13.03 -15.30
N LYS A 103 -9.77 12.80 -15.92
CA LYS A 103 -9.63 12.11 -17.22
C LYS A 103 -8.87 10.78 -17.20
N GLU A 104 -8.21 10.40 -16.12
CA GLU A 104 -7.31 9.24 -16.10
C GLU A 104 -7.55 8.29 -14.91
N PHE A 105 -8.81 8.07 -14.57
CA PHE A 105 -9.13 7.14 -13.48
C PHE A 105 -9.37 5.73 -13.99
N THR A 106 -8.74 4.78 -13.33
CA THR A 106 -9.13 3.38 -13.38
C THR A 106 -9.96 3.10 -12.13
N THR A 107 -11.17 2.62 -12.32
CA THR A 107 -12.07 2.29 -11.22
C THR A 107 -11.95 0.81 -10.88
N TYR A 108 -11.88 0.48 -9.60
CA TYR A 108 -11.96 -0.89 -9.11
C TYR A 108 -12.62 -0.95 -7.72
N ARG A 109 -13.18 -2.10 -7.39
CA ARG A 109 -13.85 -2.29 -6.09
C ARG A 109 -12.84 -2.31 -4.95
N LEU A 110 -13.06 -1.47 -3.94
CA LEU A 110 -12.21 -1.36 -2.75
C LEU A 110 -11.99 -2.72 -2.06
N LYS A 111 -13.02 -3.58 -2.01
CA LYS A 111 -12.96 -4.94 -1.47
C LYS A 111 -11.76 -5.73 -1.98
N ASN A 112 -11.50 -5.68 -3.29
CA ASN A 112 -10.40 -6.43 -3.90
C ASN A 112 -9.04 -6.11 -3.29
N VAL A 113 -8.76 -4.84 -3.02
CA VAL A 113 -7.46 -4.45 -2.43
C VAL A 113 -7.44 -4.65 -0.92
N MET A 114 -8.59 -4.59 -0.23
CA MET A 114 -8.67 -4.84 1.21
C MET A 114 -8.35 -6.29 1.58
N GLU A 115 -8.62 -7.25 0.72
CA GLU A 115 -8.30 -8.66 0.95
C GLU A 115 -6.82 -8.99 0.72
N LEU A 116 -6.08 -8.16 -0.02
CA LEU A 116 -4.66 -8.37 -0.30
C LEU A 116 -3.80 -8.08 0.94
N LYS A 117 -2.83 -8.94 1.21
CA LYS A 117 -1.92 -8.86 2.36
C LYS A 117 -0.56 -8.28 2.01
N SER A 118 -0.22 -8.23 0.72
CA SER A 118 1.06 -7.73 0.23
C SER A 118 0.89 -6.37 -0.46
N GLY A 119 1.71 -5.39 -0.09
CA GLY A 119 1.76 -4.11 -0.80
C GLY A 119 2.19 -4.27 -2.28
N TYR A 120 2.96 -5.30 -2.59
CA TYR A 120 3.29 -5.63 -3.98
C TYR A 120 2.07 -6.19 -4.72
N SER A 121 1.27 -7.04 -4.08
CA SER A 121 0.03 -7.57 -4.68
C SER A 121 -0.97 -6.46 -4.96
N ILE A 122 -1.18 -5.54 -4.02
CA ILE A 122 -2.02 -4.35 -4.24
C ILE A 122 -1.52 -3.58 -5.46
N ARG A 123 -0.21 -3.36 -5.55
CA ARG A 123 0.38 -2.60 -6.63
C ARG A 123 0.27 -3.29 -7.99
N ILE A 124 0.55 -4.60 -8.07
CA ILE A 124 0.39 -5.37 -9.30
C ILE A 124 -1.08 -5.38 -9.71
N TYR A 125 -2.01 -5.57 -8.78
CA TYR A 125 -3.44 -5.51 -9.06
C TYR A 125 -3.85 -4.17 -9.69
N GLU A 126 -3.44 -3.04 -9.12
CA GLU A 126 -3.70 -1.71 -9.64
C GLU A 126 -3.13 -1.50 -11.07
N ILE A 127 -1.89 -1.98 -11.31
CA ILE A 127 -1.26 -1.92 -12.65
C ILE A 127 -2.07 -2.75 -13.65
N LEU A 128 -2.44 -3.97 -13.30
CA LEU A 128 -3.18 -4.87 -14.18
C LEU A 128 -4.60 -4.35 -14.44
N LYS A 129 -5.26 -3.77 -13.43
CA LYS A 129 -6.58 -3.17 -13.57
C LYS A 129 -6.61 -2.04 -14.60
N ARG A 130 -5.54 -1.25 -14.70
CA ARG A 130 -5.39 -0.22 -15.74
C ARG A 130 -5.38 -0.81 -17.16
N TRP A 131 -4.82 -2.02 -17.31
CA TRP A 131 -4.63 -2.66 -18.61
C TRP A 131 -5.62 -3.78 -18.90
N GLN A 132 -6.62 -3.99 -18.03
CA GLN A 132 -7.55 -5.13 -18.14
C GLN A 132 -8.27 -5.20 -19.50
N PHE A 133 -8.60 -4.06 -20.11
CA PHE A 133 -9.30 -4.01 -21.40
C PHE A 133 -8.43 -4.44 -22.60
N ILE A 134 -7.11 -4.42 -22.44
CA ILE A 134 -6.16 -4.80 -23.50
C ILE A 134 -5.83 -6.29 -23.40
N ASN A 135 -6.01 -6.89 -22.23
CA ASN A 135 -5.75 -8.31 -21.89
C ASN A 135 -4.30 -8.77 -22.08
N ASP A 136 -3.46 -8.08 -22.83
CA ASP A 136 -2.08 -8.44 -23.13
C ASP A 136 -1.23 -7.18 -23.14
N VAL A 137 -0.39 -7.03 -22.13
CA VAL A 137 0.48 -5.86 -21.99
C VAL A 137 1.92 -6.26 -21.74
N LYS A 138 2.83 -5.61 -22.45
CA LYS A 138 4.28 -5.74 -22.27
C LYS A 138 4.81 -4.52 -21.54
N ILE A 139 5.38 -4.71 -20.36
CA ILE A 139 5.94 -3.64 -19.54
C ILE A 139 7.46 -3.83 -19.45
N PRO A 140 8.27 -2.80 -19.80
CA PRO A 140 9.71 -2.83 -19.62
C PRO A 140 10.09 -3.12 -18.18
N LEU A 141 11.11 -3.95 -17.94
CA LEU A 141 11.45 -4.42 -16.61
C LEU A 141 11.79 -3.27 -15.64
N ASP A 142 12.53 -2.27 -16.11
CA ASP A 142 12.91 -1.12 -15.29
C ASP A 142 11.72 -0.22 -14.95
N GLU A 143 10.74 -0.13 -15.87
CA GLU A 143 9.48 0.57 -15.62
C GLU A 143 8.64 -0.17 -14.59
N LEU A 144 8.47 -1.48 -14.78
CA LEU A 144 7.73 -2.33 -13.82
C LEU A 144 8.35 -2.24 -12.41
N ARG A 145 9.68 -2.30 -12.30
CA ARG A 145 10.38 -2.12 -11.01
C ARG A 145 10.07 -0.77 -10.37
N LYS A 146 10.09 0.31 -11.16
CA LYS A 146 9.72 1.65 -10.67
C LYS A 146 8.27 1.69 -10.23
N MET A 147 7.35 1.14 -11.01
CA MET A 147 5.92 1.11 -10.70
C MET A 147 5.64 0.31 -9.43
N VAL A 148 6.24 -0.84 -9.26
CA VAL A 148 6.06 -1.72 -8.09
C VAL A 148 6.85 -1.24 -6.88
N GLY A 149 7.88 -0.41 -7.08
CA GLY A 149 8.79 0.03 -6.02
C GLY A 149 9.76 -1.06 -5.56
N ALA A 150 10.00 -2.07 -6.41
CA ALA A 150 10.94 -3.15 -6.13
C ALA A 150 12.30 -2.83 -6.74
N THR A 151 13.35 -2.88 -5.93
CA THR A 151 14.75 -2.77 -6.37
C THR A 151 15.40 -4.14 -6.56
N ASP A 152 14.67 -5.20 -6.24
CA ASP A 152 15.19 -6.56 -6.14
C ASP A 152 15.39 -7.17 -7.54
N LYS A 153 16.54 -7.83 -7.72
CA LYS A 153 16.81 -8.69 -8.87
C LYS A 153 15.91 -9.94 -8.90
N TYR A 154 15.25 -10.26 -7.80
CA TYR A 154 14.33 -11.40 -7.68
C TYR A 154 12.86 -11.01 -7.84
N LEU A 155 12.55 -10.01 -8.69
CA LEU A 155 11.20 -9.50 -8.93
C LEU A 155 10.19 -10.63 -9.20
N GLU A 156 10.57 -11.62 -10.02
CA GLU A 156 9.70 -12.74 -10.35
C GLU A 156 9.33 -13.57 -9.11
N LYS A 157 10.32 -14.08 -8.38
CA LYS A 157 10.09 -14.99 -7.25
C LYS A 157 9.49 -14.32 -6.04
N ARG A 158 9.86 -13.05 -5.77
CA ARG A 158 9.45 -12.35 -4.54
C ARG A 158 8.26 -11.43 -4.71
N VAL A 159 7.95 -11.05 -5.95
CA VAL A 159 6.87 -10.11 -6.24
C VAL A 159 5.83 -10.73 -7.15
N LEU A 160 6.19 -11.15 -8.37
CA LEU A 160 5.21 -11.58 -9.36
C LEU A 160 4.53 -12.89 -8.99
N ALA A 161 5.27 -13.94 -8.63
CA ALA A 161 4.68 -15.23 -8.31
C ALA A 161 3.77 -15.19 -7.07
N PRO A 162 4.18 -14.56 -5.92
CA PRO A 162 3.27 -14.38 -4.79
C PRO A 162 2.04 -13.52 -5.12
N ALA A 163 2.22 -12.44 -5.89
CA ALA A 163 1.13 -11.58 -6.30
C ALA A 163 0.15 -12.29 -7.23
N GLN A 164 0.63 -13.11 -8.16
CA GLN A 164 -0.22 -13.92 -9.04
C GLN A 164 -1.16 -14.82 -8.25
N LYS A 165 -0.60 -15.56 -7.29
CA LYS A 165 -1.41 -16.44 -6.43
C LYS A 165 -2.44 -15.64 -5.64
N GLU A 166 -2.00 -14.60 -4.94
CA GLU A 166 -2.88 -13.82 -4.07
C GLU A 166 -3.99 -13.08 -4.82
N ILE A 167 -3.68 -12.46 -5.96
CA ILE A 167 -4.65 -11.75 -6.81
C ILE A 167 -5.66 -12.73 -7.38
N THR A 168 -5.20 -13.87 -7.92
CA THR A 168 -6.08 -14.90 -8.48
C THR A 168 -7.03 -15.47 -7.42
N GLU A 169 -6.60 -15.64 -6.18
CA GLU A 169 -7.44 -16.21 -5.11
C GLU A 169 -8.47 -15.21 -4.57
N LYS A 170 -8.13 -13.91 -4.53
CA LYS A 170 -8.87 -12.92 -3.70
C LYS A 170 -9.50 -11.77 -4.47
N THR A 171 -9.27 -11.66 -5.78
CA THR A 171 -9.77 -10.52 -6.55
C THR A 171 -10.54 -10.96 -7.80
N ASP A 172 -11.12 -9.98 -8.48
CA ASP A 172 -11.81 -10.13 -9.76
C ASP A 172 -10.86 -10.29 -10.96
N LEU A 173 -9.54 -10.39 -10.73
CA LEU A 173 -8.55 -10.59 -11.77
C LEU A 173 -7.77 -11.89 -11.57
N SER A 174 -7.36 -12.46 -12.69
CA SER A 174 -6.25 -13.43 -12.76
C SER A 174 -5.29 -13.00 -13.85
N PHE A 175 -4.03 -13.40 -13.73
CA PHE A 175 -3.06 -13.11 -14.77
C PHE A 175 -2.00 -14.20 -14.88
N GLU A 176 -1.48 -14.34 -16.08
CA GLU A 176 -0.26 -15.08 -16.38
C GLU A 176 0.82 -14.08 -16.81
N TYR A 177 2.07 -14.44 -16.67
CA TYR A 177 3.15 -13.59 -17.15
C TYR A 177 4.26 -14.41 -17.79
N LYS A 178 4.98 -13.78 -18.75
CA LYS A 178 6.15 -14.34 -19.42
C LYS A 178 7.29 -13.34 -19.44
N GLU A 179 8.50 -13.81 -19.22
CA GLU A 179 9.69 -13.00 -19.39
C GLU A 179 9.98 -12.77 -20.88
N VAL A 180 10.22 -11.54 -21.24
CA VAL A 180 10.72 -11.16 -22.56
C VAL A 180 12.22 -10.93 -22.44
N LYS A 181 13.00 -11.71 -23.18
CA LYS A 181 14.47 -11.70 -23.12
C LYS A 181 15.07 -11.05 -24.36
N SER A 182 16.19 -10.36 -24.17
CA SER A 182 17.12 -9.97 -25.23
C SER A 182 18.46 -10.65 -24.93
N GLY A 183 18.77 -11.69 -25.71
CA GLY A 183 19.84 -12.62 -25.38
C GLY A 183 19.58 -13.33 -24.04
N ARG A 184 20.53 -13.19 -23.09
CA ARG A 184 20.40 -13.79 -21.73
C ARG A 184 19.71 -12.89 -20.70
N LYS A 185 19.40 -11.62 -21.06
CA LYS A 185 18.84 -10.64 -20.11
C LYS A 185 17.33 -10.54 -20.27
N VAL A 186 16.60 -10.55 -19.15
CA VAL A 186 15.17 -10.19 -19.12
C VAL A 186 15.07 -8.67 -19.28
N VAL A 187 14.33 -8.21 -20.30
CA VAL A 187 14.16 -6.80 -20.62
C VAL A 187 12.73 -6.29 -20.36
N ALA A 188 11.75 -7.18 -20.35
CA ALA A 188 10.36 -6.84 -20.08
C ALA A 188 9.61 -8.04 -19.52
N ILE A 189 8.44 -7.76 -18.93
CA ILE A 189 7.44 -8.77 -18.54
C ILE A 189 6.21 -8.53 -19.40
N ARG A 190 5.68 -9.61 -19.97
CA ARG A 190 4.43 -9.63 -20.71
C ARG A 190 3.36 -10.26 -19.83
N PHE A 191 2.29 -9.53 -19.56
CA PHE A 191 1.16 -9.96 -18.75
C PHE A 191 -0.02 -10.34 -19.64
N PHE A 192 -0.69 -11.44 -19.31
CA PHE A 192 -1.95 -11.88 -19.90
C PHE A 192 -3.02 -11.79 -18.82
N ILE A 193 -3.92 -10.83 -18.96
CA ILE A 193 -4.88 -10.45 -17.93
C ILE A 193 -6.24 -11.06 -18.28
N ARG A 194 -6.93 -11.63 -17.29
CA ARG A 194 -8.28 -12.16 -17.43
C ARG A 194 -9.15 -11.66 -16.29
N GLU A 195 -10.34 -11.20 -16.61
CA GLU A 195 -11.37 -10.96 -15.61
C GLU A 195 -11.91 -12.30 -15.10
N ARG A 196 -12.21 -12.32 -13.82
CA ARG A 196 -12.89 -13.42 -13.18
C ARG A 196 -14.20 -12.91 -12.61
N PRO A 197 -15.36 -13.45 -13.01
CA PRO A 197 -16.58 -13.17 -12.29
C PRO A 197 -16.38 -13.69 -10.86
N MET A 198 -16.41 -12.78 -9.89
CA MET A 198 -16.43 -13.17 -8.48
C MET A 198 -17.77 -13.86 -8.26
N GLY A 199 -17.76 -15.19 -8.09
CA GLY A 199 -18.93 -15.92 -7.65
C GLY A 199 -19.36 -15.38 -6.27
N GLU A 200 -20.66 -15.41 -5.99
CA GLU A 200 -21.27 -14.95 -4.73
C GLU A 200 -20.72 -15.67 -3.48
N ALA A 201 -19.90 -16.70 -3.65
CA ALA A 201 -19.43 -17.60 -2.60
C ALA A 201 -18.18 -17.14 -1.83
N SER A 202 -17.55 -16.02 -2.16
CA SER A 202 -16.53 -15.45 -1.29
C SER A 202 -17.15 -14.39 -0.36
N VAL A 203 -18.18 -14.79 0.36
CA VAL A 203 -18.73 -14.02 1.46
C VAL A 203 -17.78 -14.19 2.65
N ILE A 204 -16.75 -13.37 2.72
CA ILE A 204 -16.21 -13.00 4.02
C ILE A 204 -17.25 -12.02 4.58
N SER A 205 -18.07 -12.51 5.48
CA SER A 205 -19.24 -11.90 6.11
C SER A 205 -18.91 -10.71 7.04
N GLU A 206 -17.78 -10.01 6.86
CA GLU A 206 -17.27 -9.08 7.85
C GLU A 206 -16.73 -7.75 7.31
N ILE A 207 -16.83 -7.47 6.01
CA ILE A 207 -16.64 -6.10 5.54
C ILE A 207 -18.02 -5.44 5.60
N PRO A 208 -18.21 -4.35 6.35
CA PRO A 208 -19.50 -3.67 6.44
C PRO A 208 -20.08 -3.44 5.05
N HIS A 209 -21.38 -3.69 4.89
CA HIS A 209 -22.10 -3.56 3.61
C HIS A 209 -21.86 -2.22 2.90
N GLU A 210 -21.54 -1.18 3.65
CA GLU A 210 -21.24 0.16 3.15
C GLU A 210 -19.98 0.24 2.29
N THR A 211 -19.03 -0.71 2.41
CA THR A 211 -17.76 -0.67 1.65
C THR A 211 -17.70 -1.67 0.49
N SER A 212 -18.61 -2.62 0.43
CA SER A 212 -18.59 -3.69 -0.59
C SER A 212 -18.83 -3.19 -2.02
N GLY A 213 -19.55 -2.06 -2.17
CA GLY A 213 -19.88 -1.42 -3.45
C GLY A 213 -19.07 -0.17 -3.77
N ILE A 214 -18.10 0.24 -2.92
CA ILE A 214 -17.34 1.46 -3.12
C ILE A 214 -16.24 1.22 -4.15
N ASP A 215 -16.22 2.04 -5.18
CA ASP A 215 -15.21 2.05 -6.22
C ASP A 215 -14.06 2.99 -5.85
N VAL A 216 -12.83 2.50 -5.97
CA VAL A 216 -11.62 3.32 -5.79
C VAL A 216 -11.27 3.96 -7.11
N LEU A 217 -11.17 5.29 -7.12
CA LEU A 217 -10.61 6.03 -8.23
C LEU A 217 -9.09 5.89 -8.19
N TYR A 218 -8.56 4.98 -9.01
CA TYR A 218 -7.12 4.79 -9.12
C TYR A 218 -6.49 5.89 -9.98
N SER A 219 -5.58 6.62 -9.40
CA SER A 219 -4.72 7.58 -10.10
C SER A 219 -3.33 6.98 -10.33
N PRO A 220 -2.72 7.14 -11.51
CA PRO A 220 -1.31 6.82 -11.75
C PRO A 220 -0.37 7.52 -10.75
N PHE A 221 -0.83 8.63 -10.18
CA PHE A 221 -0.16 9.36 -9.12
C PHE A 221 -0.01 8.52 -7.84
N LEU A 222 -1.10 7.91 -7.34
CA LEU A 222 -1.06 7.03 -6.17
C LEU A 222 -0.04 5.91 -6.38
N SER A 223 0.07 5.43 -7.61
CA SER A 223 0.99 4.38 -7.99
C SER A 223 2.48 4.72 -7.76
N ARG A 224 2.87 5.94 -7.88
CA ARG A 224 4.26 6.37 -7.70
C ARG A 224 4.69 6.44 -6.23
N PHE A 225 3.76 6.63 -5.30
CA PHE A 225 4.06 7.02 -3.93
C PHE A 225 3.75 5.98 -2.88
N CYS A 226 2.84 5.04 -3.16
CA CYS A 226 2.59 3.90 -2.29
C CYS A 226 3.71 2.85 -2.37
N ARG A 227 4.99 3.25 -2.40
CA ARG A 227 6.12 2.32 -2.41
C ARG A 227 6.16 1.54 -1.11
N ALA A 228 5.97 0.22 -1.18
CA ALA A 228 6.32 -0.66 -0.08
C ALA A 228 7.85 -0.62 0.07
N ARG A 229 8.36 -0.03 1.17
CA ARG A 229 9.74 -0.28 1.57
C ARG A 229 9.83 -1.73 2.00
N PRO A 230 10.82 -2.51 1.54
CA PRO A 230 11.11 -3.79 2.16
C PRO A 230 11.36 -3.54 3.65
N ALA A 231 10.74 -4.34 4.52
CA ALA A 231 11.06 -4.33 5.93
C ALA A 231 12.58 -4.47 6.05
N ALA A 232 13.23 -3.47 6.64
CA ALA A 232 14.65 -3.56 6.94
C ALA A 232 14.81 -4.79 7.80
N ALA A 233 15.57 -5.78 7.31
CA ALA A 233 15.93 -6.95 8.08
C ALA A 233 16.51 -6.43 9.39
N ALA A 234 15.86 -6.76 10.50
CA ALA A 234 16.35 -6.44 11.82
C ALA A 234 17.75 -7.02 11.92
N LYS A 235 18.77 -6.17 11.84
CA LYS A 235 20.15 -6.55 12.12
C LYS A 235 20.14 -6.99 13.58
N GLY A 236 20.31 -8.29 13.78
CA GLY A 236 20.41 -8.89 15.09
C GLY A 236 21.45 -8.14 15.93
N VAL A 237 21.00 -7.63 17.05
CA VAL A 237 21.88 -7.14 18.10
C VAL A 237 22.73 -8.34 18.53
N ARG A 238 23.98 -8.36 18.12
CA ARG A 238 24.97 -9.26 18.69
C ARG A 238 25.08 -8.87 20.17
N LYS A 239 24.57 -9.73 21.03
CA LYS A 239 24.93 -9.75 22.45
C LYS A 239 26.41 -10.14 22.54
N ASP A 240 27.26 -9.17 22.72
CA ASP A 240 28.61 -9.43 23.21
C ASP A 240 28.46 -9.98 24.62
N ARG A 241 28.71 -11.29 24.75
CA ARG A 241 28.91 -11.93 26.04
C ARG A 241 30.31 -11.52 26.50
N GLY A 242 30.36 -10.69 27.51
CA GLY A 242 31.57 -10.38 28.25
C GLY A 242 32.20 -11.66 28.77
N ALA A 243 33.46 -11.84 28.44
CA ALA A 243 34.34 -12.76 29.16
C ALA A 243 35.15 -11.93 30.13
N GLY A 244 34.82 -12.11 31.40
CA GLY A 244 35.65 -11.64 32.48
C GLY A 244 36.92 -12.47 32.57
N ALA A 245 38.03 -11.83 32.90
CA ALA A 245 39.14 -12.47 33.58
C ALA A 245 39.96 -11.42 34.33
N THR A 246 39.84 -11.51 35.60
CA THR A 246 40.73 -11.03 36.66
C THR A 246 42.21 -11.25 36.31
N SER A 247 43.03 -10.25 36.60
CA SER A 247 44.38 -10.48 37.12
C SER A 247 44.86 -9.29 37.93
N VAL A 248 44.85 -9.47 39.20
CA VAL A 248 45.58 -8.69 40.21
C VAL A 248 47.08 -9.00 40.07
N ARG A 249 47.94 -8.00 39.93
CA ARG A 249 49.33 -8.09 40.47
C ARG A 249 49.81 -6.74 40.99
N ARG A 250 50.10 -6.80 42.28
CA ARG A 250 50.88 -5.86 43.09
C ARG A 250 52.33 -5.76 42.60
N GLY A 251 52.96 -4.68 42.88
CA GLY A 251 54.42 -4.45 42.91
C GLY A 251 54.69 -2.96 42.86
N LEU A 252 54.82 -2.28 43.89
CA LEU A 252 55.84 -1.92 44.80
C LEU A 252 57.14 -1.42 44.15
N ALA A 253 57.50 -0.15 44.55
CA ALA A 253 58.80 0.44 44.78
C ALA A 253 59.57 0.97 43.53
N ARG A 254 59.79 2.18 43.41
CA ARG A 254 60.75 3.15 43.98
C ARG A 254 60.48 4.53 43.36
#